data_54187ada3a5210a1dc8a950d219587b1
#
_entry.id   54187ada3a5210a1dc8a950d219587b1
#
_cell.length_a   1.000
_cell.length_b   1.000
_cell.length_c   1.000
_cell.angle_alpha   90.00
_cell.angle_beta   90.00
_cell.angle_gamma   90.00
#
_symmetry.space_group_name_H-M   'P 1'
#
loop_
_entity.id
_entity.type
_entity.pdbx_description
1 polymer ?
#
loop_
_entity_poly.entity_id
_entity_poly.type
_entity_poly.pdbx_seq_one_letter_code
_entity_poly.pdbx_strand_id
1 'polypeptide(L)'
;MKQIFKKYVIDALSHMAYGLFCSLILGLIIGQIAKIPGLDFLGFISDALSASSPLVGACIGLAIANGLQCSPLVIISSAVTGALGYQFGGPVGSYIAVIAGSVVGMLVSKKTAVDIILTPLVTVIAGGLIAKWCGSPINDFMLYLGSIINEATQMSPFMMGITVSVLVGCALTLPISSVAICVM
;
A
#
# COMPACT_ATOMS: atom_id res chain seq x y z
N MET A 1 -15.44 -4.90 -20.06
CA MET A 1 -15.09 -5.49 -18.74
C MET A 1 -13.62 -5.90 -18.63
N LYS A 2 -13.06 -6.69 -19.54
CA LYS A 2 -11.63 -7.12 -19.48
C LYS A 2 -10.60 -5.97 -19.35
N GLN A 3 -10.79 -4.85 -20.07
CA GLN A 3 -9.87 -3.71 -20.03
C GLN A 3 -9.94 -2.94 -18.69
N ILE A 4 -11.13 -2.82 -18.10
CA ILE A 4 -11.32 -2.16 -16.80
C ILE A 4 -10.67 -3.00 -15.69
N PHE A 5 -10.92 -4.31 -15.70
CA PHE A 5 -10.30 -5.24 -14.75
C PHE A 5 -8.77 -5.21 -14.87
N LYS A 6 -8.22 -5.25 -16.08
CA LYS A 6 -6.78 -5.15 -16.30
C LYS A 6 -6.20 -3.87 -15.69
N LYS A 7 -6.80 -2.71 -15.98
CA LYS A 7 -6.32 -1.40 -15.54
C LYS A 7 -6.37 -1.26 -14.01
N TYR A 8 -7.52 -1.56 -13.39
CA TYR A 8 -7.73 -1.31 -11.96
C TYR A 8 -7.20 -2.42 -11.05
N VAL A 9 -7.00 -3.63 -11.55
CA VAL A 9 -6.47 -4.74 -10.74
C VAL A 9 -5.01 -4.99 -11.10
N ILE A 10 -4.68 -5.33 -12.34
CA ILE A 10 -3.32 -5.76 -12.68
C ILE A 10 -2.35 -4.58 -12.71
N ASP A 11 -2.69 -3.50 -13.45
CA ASP A 11 -1.79 -2.37 -13.58
C ASP A 11 -1.65 -1.61 -12.25
N ALA A 12 -2.74 -1.41 -11.51
CA ALA A 12 -2.72 -0.74 -10.22
C ALA A 12 -1.92 -1.51 -9.16
N LEU A 13 -2.03 -2.87 -9.10
CA LEU A 13 -1.22 -3.70 -8.21
C LEU A 13 0.26 -3.69 -8.58
N SER A 14 0.58 -3.69 -9.87
CA SER A 14 1.98 -3.56 -10.32
C SER A 14 2.58 -2.23 -9.88
N HIS A 15 1.83 -1.13 -9.97
CA HIS A 15 2.29 0.19 -9.52
C HIS A 15 2.33 0.30 -7.99
N MET A 16 1.44 -0.40 -7.26
CA MET A 16 1.53 -0.53 -5.80
C MET A 16 2.89 -1.14 -5.39
N ALA A 17 3.34 -2.17 -6.13
CA ALA A 17 4.64 -2.78 -5.88
C ALA A 17 5.79 -1.78 -6.05
N TYR A 18 5.77 -0.93 -7.09
CA TYR A 18 6.77 0.13 -7.24
C TYR A 18 6.78 1.10 -6.04
N GLY A 19 5.60 1.49 -5.55
CA GLY A 19 5.49 2.34 -4.35
C GLY A 19 6.11 1.69 -3.11
N LEU A 20 5.87 0.39 -2.89
CA LEU A 20 6.47 -0.39 -1.80
C LEU A 20 7.99 -0.52 -1.96
N PHE A 21 8.49 -0.81 -3.15
CA PHE A 21 9.93 -0.91 -3.40
C PHE A 21 10.65 0.41 -3.14
N CYS A 22 10.09 1.53 -3.62
CA CYS A 22 10.71 2.84 -3.47
C CYS A 22 10.63 3.42 -2.04
N SER A 23 9.81 2.87 -1.17
CA SER A 23 9.67 3.33 0.22
C SER A 23 10.18 2.28 1.21
N LEU A 24 9.45 1.20 1.38
CA LEU A 24 9.71 0.22 2.42
C LEU A 24 11.04 -0.51 2.23
N ILE A 25 11.30 -1.03 1.01
CA ILE A 25 12.54 -1.78 0.77
C ILE A 25 13.75 -0.86 0.83
N LEU A 26 13.63 0.37 0.31
CA LEU A 26 14.68 1.37 0.45
C LEU A 26 14.96 1.69 1.92
N GLY A 27 13.91 1.85 2.73
CA GLY A 27 14.03 2.07 4.17
C GLY A 27 14.76 0.93 4.89
N LEU A 28 14.43 -0.32 4.54
CA LEU A 28 15.11 -1.50 5.09
C LEU A 28 16.59 -1.55 4.70
N ILE A 29 16.94 -1.27 3.45
CA ILE A 29 18.34 -1.22 2.97
C ILE A 29 19.12 -0.15 3.73
N ILE A 30 18.58 1.08 3.83
CA ILE A 30 19.21 2.17 4.57
C ILE A 30 19.37 1.80 6.04
N GLY A 31 18.39 1.15 6.66
CA GLY A 31 18.48 0.67 8.04
C GLY A 31 19.58 -0.36 8.26
N GLN A 32 19.88 -1.22 7.27
CA GLN A 32 21.04 -2.12 7.37
C GLN A 32 22.37 -1.37 7.19
N ILE A 33 22.43 -0.38 6.32
CA ILE A 33 23.62 0.46 6.13
C ILE A 33 23.91 1.30 7.38
N ALA A 34 22.86 1.82 8.03
CA ALA A 34 22.99 2.60 9.26
C ALA A 34 23.56 1.82 10.46
N LYS A 35 23.59 0.47 10.40
CA LYS A 35 24.23 -0.38 11.42
C LYS A 35 25.76 -0.39 11.31
N ILE A 36 26.34 0.15 10.24
CA ILE A 36 27.79 0.23 10.05
C ILE A 36 28.32 1.39 10.92
N PRO A 37 29.35 1.18 11.77
CA PRO A 37 29.92 2.23 12.60
C PRO A 37 30.32 3.46 11.76
N GLY A 38 29.82 4.63 12.14
CA GLY A 38 30.04 5.89 11.42
C GLY A 38 28.94 6.32 10.44
N LEU A 39 27.94 5.45 10.18
CA LEU A 39 26.79 5.76 9.31
C LEU A 39 25.45 5.82 10.08
N ASP A 40 25.50 5.87 11.42
CA ASP A 40 24.32 5.94 12.29
C ASP A 40 23.39 7.11 11.98
N PHE A 41 23.94 8.20 11.41
CA PHE A 41 23.15 9.36 11.00
C PHE A 41 22.11 9.07 9.92
N LEU A 42 22.23 7.94 9.20
CA LEU A 42 21.21 7.53 8.21
C LEU A 42 19.98 6.88 8.86
N GLY A 43 20.03 6.57 10.15
CA GLY A 43 18.94 5.93 10.88
C GLY A 43 17.62 6.69 10.80
N PHE A 44 17.65 8.03 10.83
CA PHE A 44 16.44 8.85 10.72
C PHE A 44 15.64 8.62 9.42
N ILE A 45 16.34 8.29 8.31
CA ILE A 45 15.68 7.99 7.02
C ILE A 45 14.99 6.63 7.11
N SER A 46 15.66 5.62 7.70
CA SER A 46 15.09 4.31 7.92
C SER A 46 13.85 4.37 8.81
N ASP A 47 13.88 5.16 9.88
CA ASP A 47 12.75 5.35 10.78
C ASP A 47 11.56 6.01 10.07
N ALA A 48 11.82 7.01 9.24
CA ALA A 48 10.79 7.65 8.44
C ALA A 48 10.14 6.72 7.41
N LEU A 49 10.88 5.73 6.89
CA LEU A 49 10.41 4.73 5.91
C LEU A 49 10.10 3.37 6.57
N SER A 50 9.85 3.36 7.87
CA SER A 50 9.48 2.14 8.60
C SER A 50 8.13 1.58 8.13
N ALA A 51 7.91 0.28 8.37
CA ALA A 51 6.68 -0.40 8.00
C ALA A 51 5.41 0.19 8.65
N SER A 52 5.54 0.90 9.77
CA SER A 52 4.43 1.61 10.44
C SER A 52 4.22 3.04 9.95
N SER A 53 5.10 3.54 9.06
CA SER A 53 5.07 4.94 8.63
C SER A 53 3.99 5.20 7.58
N PRO A 54 3.17 6.25 7.75
CA PRO A 54 2.21 6.70 6.73
C PRO A 54 2.86 7.11 5.41
N LEU A 55 4.17 7.42 5.40
CA LEU A 55 4.91 7.79 4.18
C LEU A 55 4.95 6.64 3.18
N VAL A 56 5.02 5.39 3.65
CA VAL A 56 4.93 4.20 2.78
C VAL A 56 3.60 4.19 2.04
N GLY A 57 2.50 4.44 2.76
CA GLY A 57 1.16 4.56 2.17
C GLY A 57 1.04 5.71 1.17
N ALA A 58 1.69 6.84 1.44
CA ALA A 58 1.73 7.96 0.51
C ALA A 58 2.45 7.60 -0.81
N CYS A 59 3.59 6.91 -0.73
CA CYS A 59 4.33 6.43 -1.90
C CYS A 59 3.50 5.41 -2.71
N ILE A 60 2.81 4.50 -2.04
CA ILE A 60 1.87 3.57 -2.67
C ILE A 60 0.76 4.33 -3.41
N GLY A 61 0.16 5.32 -2.74
CA GLY A 61 -0.91 6.13 -3.31
C GLY A 61 -0.50 6.88 -4.57
N LEU A 62 0.66 7.54 -4.53
CA LEU A 62 1.24 8.22 -5.68
C LEU A 62 1.51 7.26 -6.84
N ALA A 63 2.11 6.11 -6.55
CA ALA A 63 2.47 5.13 -7.57
C ALA A 63 1.22 4.57 -8.28
N ILE A 64 0.18 4.19 -7.53
CA ILE A 64 -1.09 3.69 -8.07
C ILE A 64 -1.77 4.73 -8.94
N ALA A 65 -1.94 5.96 -8.44
CA ALA A 65 -2.63 7.03 -9.17
C ALA A 65 -1.88 7.45 -10.44
N ASN A 66 -0.54 7.41 -10.40
CA ASN A 66 0.29 7.61 -11.59
C ASN A 66 0.10 6.48 -12.62
N GLY A 67 0.08 5.24 -12.16
CA GLY A 67 -0.17 4.06 -13.01
C GLY A 67 -1.55 4.06 -13.66
N LEU A 68 -2.55 4.58 -12.96
CA LEU A 68 -3.90 4.80 -13.49
C LEU A 68 -3.99 5.99 -14.44
N GLN A 69 -2.89 6.74 -14.62
CA GLN A 69 -2.83 7.96 -15.46
C GLN A 69 -3.90 8.99 -15.07
N CYS A 70 -4.02 9.24 -13.77
CA CYS A 70 -4.93 10.24 -13.23
C CYS A 70 -4.45 11.67 -13.53
N SER A 71 -5.32 12.67 -13.35
CA SER A 71 -4.91 14.08 -13.45
C SER A 71 -3.90 14.43 -12.34
N PRO A 72 -2.99 15.40 -12.55
CA PRO A 72 -1.96 15.75 -11.56
C PRO A 72 -2.51 16.07 -10.16
N LEU A 73 -3.67 16.73 -10.09
CA LEU A 73 -4.33 17.03 -8.81
C LEU A 73 -4.77 15.77 -8.08
N VAL A 74 -5.30 14.78 -8.80
CA VAL A 74 -5.69 13.48 -8.23
C VAL A 74 -4.46 12.69 -7.80
N ILE A 75 -3.37 12.71 -8.58
CA ILE A 75 -2.12 12.02 -8.22
C ILE A 75 -1.58 12.55 -6.89
N ILE A 76 -1.49 13.87 -6.73
CA ILE A 76 -0.97 14.48 -5.50
C ILE A 76 -1.89 14.20 -4.31
N SER A 77 -3.21 14.32 -4.48
CA SER A 77 -4.16 14.05 -3.40
C SER A 77 -4.24 12.56 -3.02
N SER A 78 -3.91 11.66 -3.95
CA SER A 78 -3.86 10.23 -3.67
C SER A 78 -2.72 9.84 -2.72
N ALA A 79 -1.69 10.68 -2.54
CA ALA A 79 -0.69 10.50 -1.50
C ALA A 79 -1.33 10.55 -0.10
N VAL A 80 -2.18 11.53 0.14
CA VAL A 80 -2.89 11.66 1.42
C VAL A 80 -3.86 10.50 1.62
N THR A 81 -4.60 10.15 0.57
CA THR A 81 -5.53 9.01 0.59
C THR A 81 -4.81 7.70 0.85
N GLY A 82 -3.65 7.50 0.23
CA GLY A 82 -2.81 6.32 0.43
C GLY A 82 -2.24 6.23 1.84
N ALA A 83 -1.80 7.36 2.42
CA ALA A 83 -1.33 7.42 3.80
C ALA A 83 -2.45 7.06 4.80
N LEU A 84 -3.65 7.59 4.61
CA LEU A 84 -4.82 7.24 5.43
C LEU A 84 -5.20 5.76 5.28
N GLY A 85 -5.25 5.26 4.05
CA GLY A 85 -5.54 3.86 3.78
C GLY A 85 -4.54 2.90 4.42
N TYR A 86 -3.28 3.30 4.43
CA TYR A 86 -2.20 2.53 5.05
C TYR A 86 -2.34 2.43 6.57
N GLN A 87 -2.73 3.52 7.23
CA GLN A 87 -2.95 3.52 8.69
C GLN A 87 -4.09 2.61 9.13
N PHE A 88 -5.15 2.48 8.34
CA PHE A 88 -6.33 1.69 8.72
C PHE A 88 -6.29 0.24 8.23
N GLY A 89 -5.62 -0.05 7.11
CA GLY A 89 -5.67 -1.37 6.49
C GLY A 89 -4.36 -1.80 5.83
N GLY A 90 -3.23 -1.20 6.22
CA GLY A 90 -1.92 -1.52 5.67
C GLY A 90 -1.82 -1.27 4.15
N PRO A 91 -0.92 -1.97 3.44
CA PRO A 91 -0.74 -1.82 2.01
C PRO A 91 -2.01 -2.07 1.18
N VAL A 92 -2.81 -3.06 1.57
CA VAL A 92 -4.07 -3.41 0.88
C VAL A 92 -5.14 -2.36 1.14
N GLY A 93 -5.21 -1.82 2.36
CA GLY A 93 -6.09 -0.70 2.71
C GLY A 93 -5.74 0.55 1.90
N SER A 94 -4.46 0.85 1.75
CA SER A 94 -3.98 1.94 0.88
C SER A 94 -4.42 1.74 -0.57
N TYR A 95 -4.28 0.52 -1.11
CA TYR A 95 -4.69 0.20 -2.47
C TYR A 95 -6.19 0.47 -2.72
N ILE A 96 -7.05 -0.04 -1.85
CA ILE A 96 -8.51 0.12 -1.99
C ILE A 96 -8.92 1.60 -1.85
N ALA A 97 -8.37 2.30 -0.86
CA ALA A 97 -8.64 3.71 -0.62
C ALA A 97 -8.23 4.58 -1.81
N VAL A 98 -7.05 4.33 -2.38
CA VAL A 98 -6.53 5.10 -3.51
C VAL A 98 -7.33 4.84 -4.78
N ILE A 99 -7.68 3.60 -5.10
CA ILE A 99 -8.50 3.31 -6.28
C ILE A 99 -9.84 4.03 -6.17
N ALA A 100 -10.52 3.92 -5.03
CA ALA A 100 -11.82 4.55 -4.83
C ALA A 100 -11.71 6.08 -4.87
N GLY A 101 -10.75 6.66 -4.16
CA GLY A 101 -10.50 8.10 -4.20
C GLY A 101 -10.15 8.61 -5.59
N SER A 102 -9.29 7.88 -6.33
CA SER A 102 -8.88 8.24 -7.68
C SER A 102 -10.03 8.19 -8.68
N VAL A 103 -10.89 7.17 -8.61
CA VAL A 103 -12.06 7.06 -9.48
C VAL A 103 -13.01 8.24 -9.26
N VAL A 104 -13.34 8.54 -8.00
CA VAL A 104 -14.22 9.66 -7.67
C VAL A 104 -13.57 11.00 -8.02
N GLY A 105 -12.28 11.17 -7.74
CA GLY A 105 -11.50 12.35 -8.08
C GLY A 105 -11.47 12.64 -9.59
N MET A 106 -11.26 11.60 -10.41
CA MET A 106 -11.30 11.73 -11.87
C MET A 106 -12.68 12.10 -12.42
N LEU A 107 -13.76 11.68 -11.78
CA LEU A 107 -15.12 12.06 -12.18
C LEU A 107 -15.38 13.56 -11.99
N VAL A 108 -14.76 14.18 -11.01
CA VAL A 108 -14.91 15.61 -10.68
C VAL A 108 -13.87 16.47 -11.40
N SER A 109 -12.66 15.93 -11.60
CA SER A 109 -11.55 16.64 -12.23
C SER A 109 -11.93 17.21 -13.61
N LYS A 110 -11.55 18.45 -13.84
CA LYS A 110 -11.80 19.23 -15.08
C LYS A 110 -13.28 19.55 -15.38
N LYS A 111 -14.20 19.33 -14.43
CA LYS A 111 -15.62 19.63 -14.64
C LYS A 111 -16.09 20.86 -13.87
N THR A 112 -15.26 21.40 -12.98
CA THR A 112 -15.67 22.47 -12.08
C THR A 112 -14.76 23.69 -12.23
N ALA A 113 -15.30 24.90 -12.12
CA ALA A 113 -14.54 26.14 -12.22
C ALA A 113 -13.47 26.28 -11.12
N VAL A 114 -13.63 25.59 -9.97
CA VAL A 114 -12.71 25.59 -8.81
C VAL A 114 -12.07 24.19 -8.65
N ASP A 115 -11.62 23.61 -9.75
CA ASP A 115 -11.06 22.25 -9.82
C ASP A 115 -9.89 22.03 -8.85
N ILE A 116 -9.07 23.07 -8.67
CA ILE A 116 -7.85 23.01 -7.85
C ILE A 116 -8.10 22.70 -6.37
N ILE A 117 -9.28 23.04 -5.85
CA ILE A 117 -9.67 22.78 -4.45
C ILE A 117 -10.64 21.61 -4.37
N LEU A 118 -11.61 21.55 -5.26
CA LEU A 118 -12.69 20.58 -5.19
C LEU A 118 -12.20 19.16 -5.52
N THR A 119 -11.34 19.01 -6.51
CA THR A 119 -10.80 17.69 -6.89
C THR A 119 -9.99 17.03 -5.79
N PRO A 120 -8.99 17.67 -5.14
CA PRO A 120 -8.30 17.09 -4.00
C PRO A 120 -9.23 16.80 -2.82
N LEU A 121 -10.14 17.73 -2.50
CA LEU A 121 -11.08 17.57 -1.39
C LEU A 121 -11.94 16.31 -1.56
N VAL A 122 -12.55 16.16 -2.73
CA VAL A 122 -13.43 15.01 -3.02
C VAL A 122 -12.62 13.70 -3.05
N THR A 123 -11.42 13.72 -3.63
CA THR A 123 -10.53 12.54 -3.67
C THR A 123 -10.17 12.07 -2.27
N VAL A 124 -9.76 12.99 -1.39
CA VAL A 124 -9.34 12.66 -0.02
C VAL A 124 -10.52 12.22 0.84
N ILE A 125 -11.67 12.90 0.75
CA ILE A 125 -12.87 12.52 1.50
C ILE A 125 -13.37 11.14 1.07
N ALA A 126 -13.53 10.91 -0.23
CA ALA A 126 -14.02 9.64 -0.74
C ALA A 126 -13.09 8.48 -0.37
N GLY A 127 -11.79 8.65 -0.61
CA GLY A 127 -10.81 7.62 -0.27
C GLY A 127 -10.65 7.42 1.24
N GLY A 128 -10.65 8.51 2.03
CA GLY A 128 -10.56 8.43 3.49
C GLY A 128 -11.76 7.76 4.15
N LEU A 129 -12.98 8.00 3.66
CA LEU A 129 -14.17 7.29 4.14
C LEU A 129 -14.10 5.80 3.84
N ILE A 130 -13.68 5.43 2.63
CA ILE A 130 -13.52 4.03 2.26
C ILE A 130 -12.37 3.38 3.03
N ALA A 131 -11.25 4.11 3.25
CA ALA A 131 -10.17 3.66 4.12
C ALA A 131 -10.65 3.31 5.53
N LYS A 132 -11.48 4.16 6.11
CA LYS A 132 -12.03 3.93 7.46
C LYS A 132 -13.03 2.76 7.50
N TRP A 133 -13.89 2.63 6.49
CA TRP A 133 -14.91 1.58 6.46
C TRP A 133 -14.34 0.21 6.10
N CYS A 134 -13.49 0.14 5.09
CA CYS A 134 -12.93 -1.12 4.61
C CYS A 134 -11.59 -1.47 5.27
N GLY A 135 -10.88 -0.48 5.81
CA GLY A 135 -9.54 -0.68 6.38
C GLY A 135 -9.55 -1.61 7.59
N SER A 136 -10.47 -1.39 8.53
CA SER A 136 -10.56 -2.22 9.75
C SER A 136 -10.74 -3.72 9.44
N PRO A 137 -11.76 -4.16 8.68
CA PRO A 137 -11.92 -5.57 8.37
C PRO A 137 -10.76 -6.14 7.52
N ILE A 138 -10.11 -5.32 6.69
CA ILE A 138 -8.94 -5.75 5.92
C ILE A 138 -7.75 -5.97 6.85
N ASN A 139 -7.52 -5.05 7.77
CA ASN A 139 -6.46 -5.18 8.76
C ASN A 139 -6.63 -6.42 9.63
N ASP A 140 -7.85 -6.67 10.12
CA ASP A 140 -8.18 -7.85 10.94
C ASP A 140 -7.94 -9.16 10.15
N PHE A 141 -8.30 -9.19 8.87
CA PHE A 141 -8.03 -10.33 8.00
C PHE A 141 -6.52 -10.54 7.79
N MET A 142 -5.75 -9.47 7.59
CA MET A 142 -4.31 -9.55 7.41
C MET A 142 -3.60 -9.99 8.71
N LEU A 143 -4.03 -9.47 9.87
CA LEU A 143 -3.52 -9.92 11.16
C LEU A 143 -3.84 -11.38 11.42
N TYR A 144 -5.02 -11.86 11.03
CA TYR A 144 -5.37 -13.27 11.11
C TYR A 144 -4.46 -14.15 10.24
N LEU A 145 -4.18 -13.73 9.00
CA LEU A 145 -3.21 -14.44 8.14
C LEU A 145 -1.81 -14.43 8.76
N GLY A 146 -1.38 -13.29 9.32
CA GLY A 146 -0.10 -13.17 10.02
C GLY A 146 -0.01 -14.10 11.24
N SER A 147 -1.09 -14.23 12.02
CA SER A 147 -1.13 -15.15 13.16
C SER A 147 -0.98 -16.61 12.75
N ILE A 148 -1.64 -17.02 11.65
CA ILE A 148 -1.50 -18.39 11.11
C ILE A 148 -0.05 -18.68 10.70
N ILE A 149 0.60 -17.70 10.04
CA ILE A 149 2.01 -17.84 9.65
C ILE A 149 2.89 -17.93 10.90
N ASN A 150 2.65 -17.09 11.91
CA ASN A 150 3.40 -17.10 13.15
C ASN A 150 3.24 -18.42 13.93
N GLU A 151 2.04 -18.95 14.02
CA GLU A 151 1.79 -20.27 14.59
C GLU A 151 2.52 -21.38 13.81
N ALA A 152 2.49 -21.31 12.48
CA ALA A 152 3.20 -22.26 11.63
C ALA A 152 4.71 -22.24 11.86
N THR A 153 5.30 -21.09 12.18
CA THR A 153 6.75 -20.97 12.47
C THR A 153 7.15 -21.60 13.80
N GLN A 154 6.21 -21.85 14.71
CA GLN A 154 6.45 -22.53 16.00
C GLN A 154 6.35 -24.06 15.90
N MET A 155 5.93 -24.58 14.77
CA MET A 155 5.86 -26.02 14.52
C MET A 155 7.25 -26.63 14.26
N SER A 156 7.32 -27.97 14.16
CA SER A 156 8.55 -28.64 13.77
C SER A 156 9.06 -28.12 12.41
N PRO A 157 10.39 -28.06 12.17
CA PRO A 157 10.95 -27.43 10.97
C PRO A 157 10.39 -27.95 9.64
N PHE A 158 10.02 -29.23 9.60
CA PHE A 158 9.45 -29.85 8.40
C PHE A 158 8.01 -29.36 8.13
N MET A 159 7.16 -29.36 9.16
CA MET A 159 5.78 -28.87 9.05
C MET A 159 5.74 -27.35 8.80
N MET A 160 6.62 -26.60 9.45
CA MET A 160 6.80 -25.16 9.19
C MET A 160 7.11 -24.91 7.70
N GLY A 161 8.06 -25.65 7.12
CA GLY A 161 8.45 -25.49 5.73
C GLY A 161 7.29 -25.75 4.76
N ILE A 162 6.50 -26.78 4.99
CA ILE A 162 5.32 -27.10 4.17
C ILE A 162 4.25 -26.02 4.31
N THR A 163 3.86 -25.70 5.54
CA THR A 163 2.75 -24.77 5.80
C THR A 163 3.06 -23.36 5.29
N VAL A 164 4.25 -22.84 5.57
CA VAL A 164 4.66 -21.50 5.10
C VAL A 164 4.78 -21.48 3.58
N SER A 165 5.37 -22.52 2.96
CA SER A 165 5.47 -22.57 1.48
C SER A 165 4.12 -22.59 0.80
N VAL A 166 3.15 -23.33 1.32
CA VAL A 166 1.78 -23.37 0.77
C VAL A 166 1.08 -22.02 0.96
N LEU A 167 1.12 -21.44 2.15
CA LEU A 167 0.47 -20.15 2.43
C LEU A 167 1.07 -19.02 1.59
N VAL A 168 2.39 -18.90 1.58
CA VAL A 168 3.09 -17.89 0.77
C VAL A 168 2.90 -18.15 -0.72
N GLY A 169 2.95 -19.40 -1.16
CA GLY A 169 2.66 -19.78 -2.55
C GLY A 169 1.25 -19.42 -2.99
N CYS A 170 0.24 -19.70 -2.18
CA CYS A 170 -1.14 -19.26 -2.44
C CYS A 170 -1.26 -17.73 -2.48
N ALA A 171 -0.61 -17.04 -1.56
CA ALA A 171 -0.61 -15.58 -1.51
C ALA A 171 0.09 -14.95 -2.72
N LEU A 172 1.15 -15.55 -3.23
CA LEU A 172 1.84 -15.12 -4.44
C LEU A 172 1.03 -15.34 -5.73
N THR A 173 0.12 -16.32 -5.74
CA THR A 173 -0.77 -16.54 -6.89
C THR A 173 -1.91 -15.52 -6.94
N LEU A 174 -2.27 -14.92 -5.81
CA LEU A 174 -3.11 -13.74 -5.80
C LEU A 174 -2.30 -12.54 -6.34
N PRO A 175 -2.92 -11.61 -7.06
CA PRO A 175 -2.23 -10.43 -7.57
C PRO A 175 -1.92 -9.41 -6.44
N ILE A 176 -1.53 -9.90 -5.29
CA ILE A 176 -1.12 -9.14 -4.11
C ILE A 176 0.40 -9.18 -4.06
N SER A 177 1.04 -8.03 -3.90
CA SER A 177 2.49 -7.97 -3.79
C SER A 177 3.00 -8.81 -2.62
N SER A 178 3.94 -9.72 -2.89
CA SER A 178 4.60 -10.55 -1.87
C SER A 178 5.20 -9.73 -0.73
N VAL A 179 5.63 -8.51 -1.03
CA VAL A 179 6.18 -7.56 -0.04
C VAL A 179 5.11 -7.14 0.98
N ALA A 180 3.87 -6.95 0.55
CA ALA A 180 2.78 -6.59 1.46
C ALA A 180 2.51 -7.69 2.50
N ILE A 181 2.71 -8.96 2.13
CA ILE A 181 2.47 -10.11 3.01
C ILE A 181 3.64 -10.33 3.97
N CYS A 182 4.88 -10.10 3.52
CA CYS A 182 6.07 -10.31 4.35
C CYS A 182 6.30 -9.23 5.41
N VAL A 183 5.61 -8.10 5.33
CA VAL A 183 5.80 -6.93 6.22
C VAL A 183 4.76 -6.89 7.33
N MET A 184 3.69 -7.67 7.24
CA MET A 184 2.68 -7.82 8.29
C MET A 184 3.01 -8.98 9.22
#